data_cf6e17b62e52ef47a94f9dbb69067897
#
_entry.id   cf6e17b62e52ef47a94f9dbb69067897
#
_cell.length_a   1.000
_cell.length_b   1.000
_cell.length_c   1.000
_cell.angle_alpha   90.00
_cell.angle_beta   90.00
_cell.angle_gamma   90.00
#
_symmetry.space_group_name_H-M   'P 1'
#
loop_
_entity.id
_entity.type
_entity.pdbx_description
1 polymer ?
#
loop_
_entity_poly.entity_id
_entity_poly.type
_entity_poly.pdbx_seq_one_letter_code
_entity_poly.pdbx_strand_id
1 'polypeptide(L)'
;MNNLSLYLLTVLIWGSTWIAVEYQIPESGANVAAEISIFYRYVIATLVIFIWCKILKLNLKFNLRTHLVFLALGLFLFCLNYICVYVGQGYIASALMAIIFSTLSWMNILNARIFFGTRSGWRVILGAILGMAGLCLMFWPSIENISLTDATVIGGLIGLLGAYFASIGNMISQATQKRNLPVMETNAWSMFYGAILTGLISLGRGQEFTIDLSFEYITSLLYLAIFGSVIAFWAYLTLLGRIGANKAGYATIAFPVIAILLSVLFEGLDMTAPLLIGMIMVLVGNLSIIHRNPAVADTTR
;
A
#
# COMPACT_ATOMS: atom_id res chain seq x y z
N MET A 1 -10.32 -12.75 13.03
CA MET A 1 -9.30 -11.81 13.54
C MET A 1 -9.96 -10.52 13.99
N ASN A 2 -9.47 -9.89 15.06
CA ASN A 2 -9.91 -8.56 15.49
C ASN A 2 -9.22 -7.45 14.68
N ASN A 3 -9.66 -6.18 14.85
CA ASN A 3 -9.11 -5.06 14.07
C ASN A 3 -7.63 -4.80 14.35
N LEU A 4 -7.19 -4.99 15.59
CA LEU A 4 -5.77 -4.81 15.96
C LEU A 4 -4.89 -5.87 15.26
N SER A 5 -5.33 -7.14 15.23
CA SER A 5 -4.58 -8.19 14.54
C SER A 5 -4.48 -7.93 13.03
N LEU A 6 -5.54 -7.44 12.39
CA LEU A 6 -5.52 -7.06 10.97
C LEU A 6 -4.58 -5.89 10.72
N TYR A 7 -4.61 -4.89 11.62
CA TYR A 7 -3.72 -3.74 11.55
C TYR A 7 -2.26 -4.13 11.69
N LEU A 8 -1.91 -4.88 12.75
CA LEU A 8 -0.53 -5.32 13.00
C LEU A 8 -0.01 -6.19 11.86
N LEU A 9 -0.83 -7.13 11.35
CA LEU A 9 -0.46 -7.97 10.22
C LEU A 9 -0.14 -7.13 8.98
N THR A 10 -0.96 -6.13 8.68
CA THR A 10 -0.74 -5.20 7.55
C THR A 10 0.56 -4.41 7.73
N VAL A 11 0.75 -3.83 8.91
CA VAL A 11 1.92 -2.98 9.21
C VAL A 11 3.23 -3.77 9.16
N LEU A 12 3.25 -4.97 9.77
CA LEU A 12 4.43 -5.83 9.79
C LEU A 12 4.81 -6.30 8.38
N ILE A 13 3.83 -6.78 7.61
CA ILE A 13 4.11 -7.27 6.26
C ILE A 13 4.53 -6.10 5.36
N TRP A 14 3.76 -5.02 5.26
CA TRP A 14 4.12 -3.91 4.38
C TRP A 14 5.38 -3.17 4.84
N GLY A 15 5.65 -3.13 6.17
CA GLY A 15 6.91 -2.58 6.67
C GLY A 15 8.14 -3.33 6.18
N SER A 16 8.04 -4.65 6.03
CA SER A 16 9.14 -5.50 5.54
C SER A 16 9.17 -5.66 4.00
N THR A 17 8.12 -5.24 3.26
CA THR A 17 8.10 -5.37 1.80
C THR A 17 8.99 -4.36 1.08
N TRP A 18 9.35 -3.24 1.70
CA TRP A 18 10.19 -2.21 1.07
C TRP A 18 11.55 -2.74 0.67
N ILE A 19 12.21 -3.51 1.54
CA ILE A 19 13.47 -4.18 1.24
C ILE A 19 13.29 -5.17 0.07
N ALA A 20 12.18 -5.92 0.06
CA ALA A 20 11.92 -6.89 -0.99
C ALA A 20 11.64 -6.25 -2.36
N VAL A 21 11.05 -5.03 -2.40
CA VAL A 21 10.82 -4.28 -3.65
C VAL A 21 12.14 -3.87 -4.29
N GLU A 22 13.17 -3.57 -3.50
CA GLU A 22 14.48 -3.17 -4.00
C GLU A 22 15.07 -4.20 -4.97
N TYR A 23 14.89 -5.49 -4.67
CA TYR A 23 15.33 -6.58 -5.55
C TYR A 23 14.49 -6.77 -6.82
N GLN A 24 13.46 -5.94 -7.03
CA GLN A 24 12.53 -6.04 -8.17
C GLN A 24 12.68 -4.88 -9.17
N ILE A 25 13.55 -3.91 -8.90
CA ILE A 25 13.75 -2.73 -9.75
C ILE A 25 15.12 -2.76 -10.45
N PRO A 26 15.17 -2.35 -11.75
CA PRO A 26 16.41 -2.38 -12.55
C PRO A 26 17.52 -1.54 -11.95
N GLU A 27 17.21 -0.41 -11.35
CA GLU A 27 18.17 0.52 -10.73
C GLU A 27 18.95 -0.12 -9.57
N SER A 28 18.40 -1.17 -8.96
CA SER A 28 19.05 -1.97 -7.91
C SER A 28 19.66 -3.27 -8.43
N GLY A 29 19.73 -3.45 -9.75
CA GLY A 29 20.42 -4.57 -10.41
C GLY A 29 19.53 -5.70 -10.92
N ALA A 30 18.20 -5.58 -10.84
CA ALA A 30 17.30 -6.55 -11.45
C ALA A 30 17.34 -6.46 -12.99
N ASN A 31 17.43 -7.60 -13.67
CA ASN A 31 17.43 -7.67 -15.14
C ASN A 31 16.02 -7.70 -15.75
N VAL A 32 15.02 -7.14 -15.03
CA VAL A 32 13.60 -7.18 -15.39
C VAL A 32 13.03 -5.79 -15.24
N ALA A 33 12.28 -5.32 -16.25
CA ALA A 33 11.60 -4.03 -16.15
C ALA A 33 10.60 -4.02 -14.98
N ALA A 34 10.45 -2.87 -14.33
CA ALA A 34 9.60 -2.70 -13.15
C ALA A 34 8.16 -3.19 -13.39
N GLU A 35 7.58 -2.84 -14.55
CA GLU A 35 6.22 -3.23 -14.91
C GLU A 35 6.09 -4.76 -15.11
N ILE A 36 7.12 -5.42 -15.60
CA ILE A 36 7.14 -6.88 -15.76
C ILE A 36 7.22 -7.57 -14.39
N SER A 37 8.04 -7.06 -13.47
CA SER A 37 8.08 -7.54 -12.08
C SER A 37 6.71 -7.41 -11.40
N ILE A 38 6.01 -6.28 -11.60
CA ILE A 38 4.64 -6.08 -11.10
C ILE A 38 3.66 -7.07 -11.74
N PHE A 39 3.76 -7.29 -13.05
CA PHE A 39 2.93 -8.26 -13.77
C PHE A 39 3.11 -9.66 -13.17
N TYR A 40 4.35 -10.16 -13.03
CA TYR A 40 4.61 -11.47 -12.42
C TYR A 40 4.11 -11.56 -11.00
N ARG A 41 4.33 -10.52 -10.19
CA ARG A 41 3.83 -10.44 -8.83
C ARG A 41 2.31 -10.66 -8.77
N TYR A 42 1.54 -9.97 -9.64
CA TYR A 42 0.09 -10.08 -9.62
C TYR A 42 -0.43 -11.32 -10.33
N VAL A 43 0.29 -11.91 -11.28
CA VAL A 43 -0.02 -13.24 -11.82
C VAL A 43 0.06 -14.28 -10.71
N ILE A 44 1.18 -14.31 -9.96
CA ILE A 44 1.37 -15.26 -8.85
C ILE A 44 0.32 -15.01 -7.75
N ALA A 45 0.12 -13.75 -7.35
CA ALA A 45 -0.89 -13.39 -6.34
C ALA A 45 -2.29 -13.84 -6.75
N THR A 46 -2.66 -13.65 -8.01
CA THR A 46 -3.94 -14.09 -8.58
C THR A 46 -4.10 -15.60 -8.49
N LEU A 47 -3.10 -16.35 -8.90
CA LEU A 47 -3.14 -17.82 -8.81
C LEU A 47 -3.32 -18.28 -7.36
N VAL A 48 -2.54 -17.74 -6.44
CA VAL A 48 -2.60 -18.08 -5.01
C VAL A 48 -3.98 -17.76 -4.43
N ILE A 49 -4.52 -16.56 -4.67
CA ILE A 49 -5.80 -16.16 -4.09
C ILE A 49 -6.98 -16.91 -4.71
N PHE A 50 -6.96 -17.23 -6.01
CA PHE A 50 -7.99 -18.07 -6.63
C PHE A 50 -7.96 -19.50 -6.09
N ILE A 51 -6.76 -20.08 -5.89
CA ILE A 51 -6.61 -21.40 -5.25
C ILE A 51 -7.19 -21.34 -3.83
N TRP A 52 -6.87 -20.30 -3.07
CA TRP A 52 -7.39 -20.12 -1.72
C TRP A 52 -8.91 -19.99 -1.70
N CYS A 53 -9.49 -19.18 -2.60
CA CYS A 53 -10.95 -19.09 -2.77
C CYS A 53 -11.59 -20.44 -3.09
N LYS A 54 -10.97 -21.26 -3.96
CA LYS A 54 -11.45 -22.61 -4.28
C LYS A 54 -11.41 -23.54 -3.07
N ILE A 55 -10.32 -23.55 -2.31
CA ILE A 55 -10.18 -24.38 -1.10
C ILE A 55 -11.28 -24.02 -0.09
N LEU A 56 -11.58 -22.73 0.08
CA LEU A 56 -12.64 -22.24 0.97
C LEU A 56 -14.03 -22.33 0.35
N LYS A 57 -14.16 -22.86 -0.87
CA LYS A 57 -15.43 -23.00 -1.61
C LYS A 57 -16.21 -21.69 -1.75
N LEU A 58 -15.49 -20.55 -1.91
CA LEU A 58 -16.08 -19.24 -2.08
C LEU A 58 -16.69 -19.07 -3.48
N ASN A 59 -17.75 -18.25 -3.58
CA ASN A 59 -18.41 -18.00 -4.84
C ASN A 59 -17.65 -16.96 -5.67
N LEU A 60 -17.09 -17.39 -6.80
CA LEU A 60 -16.36 -16.53 -7.73
C LEU A 60 -17.22 -16.07 -8.93
N LYS A 61 -18.51 -16.39 -8.95
CA LYS A 61 -19.40 -16.01 -10.05
C LYS A 61 -20.07 -14.68 -9.74
N PHE A 62 -19.80 -13.68 -10.57
CA PHE A 62 -20.35 -12.34 -10.46
C PHE A 62 -20.90 -11.88 -11.82
N ASN A 63 -21.78 -10.89 -11.81
CA ASN A 63 -22.31 -10.30 -13.04
C ASN A 63 -21.31 -9.30 -13.67
N LEU A 64 -21.53 -8.94 -14.95
CA LEU A 64 -20.64 -8.04 -15.69
C LEU A 64 -20.45 -6.67 -15.00
N ARG A 65 -21.49 -6.12 -14.39
CA ARG A 65 -21.39 -4.81 -13.69
C ARG A 65 -20.44 -4.91 -12.48
N THR A 66 -20.44 -6.03 -11.78
CA THR A 66 -19.51 -6.26 -10.68
C THR A 66 -18.07 -6.44 -11.20
N HIS A 67 -17.89 -7.14 -12.33
CA HIS A 67 -16.57 -7.25 -12.97
C HIS A 67 -16.00 -5.90 -13.41
N LEU A 68 -16.84 -4.94 -13.87
CA LEU A 68 -16.38 -3.57 -14.16
C LEU A 68 -15.85 -2.86 -12.90
N VAL A 69 -16.45 -3.12 -11.74
CA VAL A 69 -15.95 -2.56 -10.46
C VAL A 69 -14.64 -3.24 -10.05
N PHE A 70 -14.51 -4.55 -10.24
CA PHE A 70 -13.25 -5.26 -10.01
C PHE A 70 -12.13 -4.79 -10.95
N LEU A 71 -12.48 -4.52 -12.22
CA LEU A 71 -11.55 -3.94 -13.19
C LEU A 71 -11.07 -2.55 -12.75
N ALA A 72 -11.99 -1.69 -12.30
CA ALA A 72 -11.64 -0.36 -11.79
C ALA A 72 -10.73 -0.46 -10.54
N LEU A 73 -11.05 -1.35 -9.60
CA LEU A 73 -10.21 -1.59 -8.44
C LEU A 73 -8.83 -2.13 -8.85
N GLY A 74 -8.79 -3.06 -9.80
CA GLY A 74 -7.55 -3.60 -10.38
C GLY A 74 -6.68 -2.53 -11.02
N LEU A 75 -7.31 -1.63 -11.81
CA LEU A 75 -6.63 -0.52 -12.47
C LEU A 75 -5.96 0.43 -11.45
N PHE A 76 -6.73 0.91 -10.48
CA PHE A 76 -6.23 1.93 -9.55
C PHE A 76 -5.33 1.37 -8.46
N LEU A 77 -5.70 0.24 -7.83
CA LEU A 77 -4.99 -0.28 -6.67
C LEU A 77 -3.85 -1.25 -7.03
N PHE A 78 -4.00 -2.05 -8.08
CA PHE A 78 -3.08 -3.14 -8.40
C PHE A 78 -2.27 -2.92 -9.70
N CYS A 79 -2.58 -1.89 -10.49
CA CYS A 79 -1.86 -1.54 -11.71
C CYS A 79 -1.19 -0.16 -11.57
N LEU A 80 -1.95 0.94 -11.73
CA LEU A 80 -1.41 2.30 -11.80
C LEU A 80 -0.64 2.72 -10.54
N ASN A 81 -1.18 2.42 -9.36
CA ASN A 81 -0.49 2.67 -8.10
C ASN A 81 0.91 2.05 -8.08
N TYR A 82 1.01 0.75 -8.41
CA TYR A 82 2.28 0.02 -8.37
C TYR A 82 3.26 0.46 -9.44
N ILE A 83 2.79 0.74 -10.67
CA ILE A 83 3.63 1.32 -11.71
C ILE A 83 4.24 2.63 -11.23
N CYS A 84 3.43 3.52 -10.65
CA CYS A 84 3.93 4.78 -10.11
C CYS A 84 4.96 4.58 -8.99
N VAL A 85 4.72 3.64 -8.05
CA VAL A 85 5.65 3.37 -6.94
C VAL A 85 6.98 2.82 -7.47
N TYR A 86 6.95 1.80 -8.31
CA TYR A 86 8.18 1.18 -8.84
C TYR A 86 8.96 2.14 -9.73
N VAL A 87 8.30 2.81 -10.67
CA VAL A 87 8.94 3.81 -11.53
C VAL A 87 9.47 5.00 -10.70
N GLY A 88 8.70 5.46 -9.72
CA GLY A 88 9.13 6.56 -8.86
C GLY A 88 10.36 6.21 -8.01
N GLN A 89 10.50 4.96 -7.56
CA GLN A 89 11.69 4.50 -6.83
C GLN A 89 12.97 4.49 -7.68
N GLY A 90 12.87 4.40 -9.01
CA GLY A 90 14.02 4.59 -9.89
C GLY A 90 14.57 6.01 -9.90
N TYR A 91 13.82 7.00 -9.41
CA TYR A 91 14.26 8.41 -9.34
C TYR A 91 14.65 8.86 -7.93
N ILE A 92 14.10 8.24 -6.89
CA ILE A 92 14.28 8.65 -5.49
C ILE A 92 14.47 7.44 -4.57
N ALA A 93 15.22 7.65 -3.48
CA ALA A 93 15.44 6.60 -2.49
C ALA A 93 14.13 6.06 -1.90
N SER A 94 14.10 4.76 -1.57
CA SER A 94 12.96 4.05 -1.01
C SER A 94 12.39 4.72 0.25
N ALA A 95 13.25 5.26 1.11
CA ALA A 95 12.89 6.02 2.30
C ALA A 95 12.04 7.26 1.96
N LEU A 96 12.45 8.04 0.95
CA LEU A 96 11.70 9.22 0.52
C LEU A 96 10.37 8.81 -0.13
N MET A 97 10.35 7.74 -0.92
CA MET A 97 9.11 7.18 -1.48
C MET A 97 8.14 6.76 -0.37
N ALA A 98 8.63 6.14 0.71
CA ALA A 98 7.80 5.75 1.85
C ALA A 98 7.15 6.96 2.54
N ILE A 99 7.87 8.08 2.69
CA ILE A 99 7.31 9.33 3.22
C ILE A 99 6.22 9.85 2.29
N ILE A 100 6.51 9.93 1.00
CA ILE A 100 5.55 10.41 -0.01
C ILE A 100 4.31 9.52 -0.01
N PHE A 101 4.49 8.20 0.02
CA PHE A 101 3.37 7.26 0.03
C PHE A 101 2.53 7.34 1.32
N SER A 102 3.10 7.80 2.43
CA SER A 102 2.35 8.04 3.68
C SER A 102 1.32 9.16 3.56
N THR A 103 1.42 10.02 2.53
CA THR A 103 0.38 11.00 2.18
C THR A 103 -0.95 10.34 1.78
N LEU A 104 -0.94 9.03 1.45
CA LEU A 104 -2.14 8.22 1.22
C LEU A 104 -3.17 8.37 2.35
N SER A 105 -2.74 8.49 3.61
CA SER A 105 -3.68 8.69 4.72
C SER A 105 -4.44 10.01 4.62
N TRP A 106 -3.80 11.09 4.19
CA TRP A 106 -4.46 12.37 3.92
C TRP A 106 -5.37 12.31 2.71
N MET A 107 -4.92 11.66 1.64
CA MET A 107 -5.74 11.44 0.44
C MET A 107 -6.97 10.59 0.76
N ASN A 108 -6.85 9.59 1.63
CA ASN A 108 -7.98 8.80 2.09
C ASN A 108 -8.98 9.64 2.91
N ILE A 109 -8.52 10.55 3.77
CA ILE A 109 -9.39 11.47 4.53
C ILE A 109 -10.17 12.37 3.57
N LEU A 110 -9.47 12.98 2.61
CA LEU A 110 -10.07 13.88 1.62
C LEU A 110 -11.06 13.13 0.72
N ASN A 111 -10.64 12.03 0.14
CA ASN A 111 -11.48 11.23 -0.77
C ASN A 111 -12.67 10.60 -0.05
N ALA A 112 -12.52 10.14 1.20
CA ALA A 112 -13.67 9.66 1.99
C ALA A 112 -14.71 10.75 2.24
N ARG A 113 -14.28 12.00 2.37
CA ARG A 113 -15.20 13.14 2.47
C ARG A 113 -15.91 13.43 1.13
N ILE A 114 -15.16 13.39 0.03
CA ILE A 114 -15.69 13.66 -1.32
C ILE A 114 -16.67 12.56 -1.76
N PHE A 115 -16.27 11.29 -1.65
CA PHE A 115 -17.04 10.16 -2.19
C PHE A 115 -18.16 9.68 -1.25
N PHE A 116 -18.00 9.83 0.07
CA PHE A 116 -18.93 9.28 1.04
C PHE A 116 -19.49 10.32 2.01
N GLY A 117 -19.11 11.59 1.91
CA GLY A 117 -19.55 12.65 2.84
C GLY A 117 -19.04 12.47 4.27
N THR A 118 -18.14 11.51 4.53
CA THR A 118 -17.64 11.21 5.87
C THR A 118 -16.75 12.32 6.40
N ARG A 119 -17.06 12.84 7.59
CA ARG A 119 -16.21 13.83 8.25
C ARG A 119 -15.27 13.12 9.22
N SER A 120 -13.97 13.34 9.06
CA SER A 120 -12.98 12.87 10.02
C SER A 120 -13.00 13.73 11.27
N GLY A 121 -13.05 13.11 12.45
CA GLY A 121 -12.95 13.84 13.70
C GLY A 121 -11.58 14.52 13.86
N TRP A 122 -11.52 15.60 14.65
CA TRP A 122 -10.29 16.38 14.87
C TRP A 122 -9.10 15.53 15.36
N ARG A 123 -9.36 14.47 16.13
CA ARG A 123 -8.32 13.52 16.60
C ARG A 123 -7.66 12.76 15.45
N VAL A 124 -8.45 12.39 14.43
CA VAL A 124 -7.95 11.72 13.22
C VAL A 124 -7.01 12.67 12.48
N ILE A 125 -7.39 13.94 12.36
CA ILE A 125 -6.57 14.97 11.71
C ILE A 125 -5.28 15.22 12.51
N LEU A 126 -5.37 15.39 13.83
CA LEU A 126 -4.19 15.59 14.68
C LEU A 126 -3.25 14.37 14.65
N GLY A 127 -3.80 13.15 14.70
CA GLY A 127 -3.00 11.94 14.58
C GLY A 127 -2.26 11.86 13.25
N ALA A 128 -2.90 12.27 12.13
CA ALA A 128 -2.27 12.34 10.83
C ALA A 128 -1.14 13.38 10.79
N ILE A 129 -1.37 14.57 11.35
CA ILE A 129 -0.34 15.64 11.45
C ILE A 129 0.84 15.11 12.28
N LEU A 130 0.58 14.55 13.46
CA LEU A 130 1.62 14.05 14.34
C LEU A 130 2.42 12.90 13.71
N GLY A 131 1.72 11.96 13.04
CA GLY A 131 2.36 10.86 12.33
C GLY A 131 3.23 11.34 11.17
N MET A 132 2.74 12.28 10.36
CA MET A 132 3.51 12.84 9.25
C MET A 132 4.73 13.64 9.76
N ALA A 133 4.56 14.45 10.79
CA ALA A 133 5.67 15.19 11.41
C ALA A 133 6.72 14.23 11.98
N GLY A 134 6.28 13.12 12.60
CA GLY A 134 7.16 12.05 13.07
C GLY A 134 7.95 11.41 11.93
N LEU A 135 7.31 11.09 10.80
CA LEU A 135 8.00 10.57 9.61
C LEU A 135 9.02 11.56 9.06
N CYS A 136 8.66 12.83 8.91
CA CYS A 136 9.60 13.86 8.47
C CYS A 136 10.80 13.97 9.40
N LEU A 137 10.59 13.86 10.71
CA LEU A 137 11.68 13.89 11.70
C LEU A 137 12.57 12.64 11.61
N MET A 138 11.98 11.45 11.46
CA MET A 138 12.72 10.18 11.30
C MET A 138 13.66 10.21 10.09
N PHE A 139 13.16 10.74 8.97
CA PHE A 139 13.90 10.79 7.71
C PHE A 139 14.59 12.15 7.49
N TRP A 140 14.69 13.00 8.52
CA TRP A 140 15.30 14.33 8.42
C TRP A 140 16.70 14.32 7.78
N PRO A 141 17.63 13.41 8.16
CA PRO A 141 18.95 13.36 7.54
C PRO A 141 18.91 13.07 6.02
N SER A 142 17.93 12.27 5.58
CA SER A 142 17.71 12.00 4.15
C SER A 142 17.08 13.20 3.45
N ILE A 143 16.19 13.93 4.12
CA ILE A 143 15.50 15.11 3.59
C ILE A 143 16.47 16.29 3.49
N GLU A 144 17.30 16.52 4.50
CA GLU A 144 18.25 17.63 4.55
C GLU A 144 19.29 17.59 3.41
N ASN A 145 19.65 16.39 2.97
CA ASN A 145 20.62 16.16 1.89
C ASN A 145 19.97 16.01 0.51
N ILE A 146 18.65 16.21 0.38
CA ILE A 146 17.96 16.14 -0.92
C ILE A 146 18.35 17.36 -1.77
N SER A 147 19.03 17.11 -2.87
CA SER A 147 19.09 18.11 -3.95
C SER A 147 17.74 18.09 -4.69
N LEU A 148 17.10 19.25 -4.81
CA LEU A 148 15.91 19.41 -5.65
C LEU A 148 16.31 19.37 -7.13
N THR A 149 16.77 18.20 -7.56
CA THR A 149 17.04 17.93 -8.98
C THR A 149 15.71 17.65 -9.69
N ASP A 150 15.70 17.81 -11.02
CA ASP A 150 14.54 17.45 -11.84
C ASP A 150 14.11 16.00 -11.60
N ALA A 151 15.06 15.08 -11.42
CA ALA A 151 14.80 13.68 -11.12
C ALA A 151 14.06 13.50 -9.77
N THR A 152 14.51 14.17 -8.72
CA THR A 152 13.86 14.11 -7.40
C THR A 152 12.42 14.64 -7.45
N VAL A 153 12.21 15.76 -8.18
CA VAL A 153 10.86 16.32 -8.37
C VAL A 153 9.97 15.36 -9.15
N ILE A 154 10.47 14.78 -10.24
CA ILE A 154 9.73 13.80 -11.05
C ILE A 154 9.36 12.57 -10.20
N GLY A 155 10.32 11.96 -9.51
CA GLY A 155 10.07 10.81 -8.64
C GLY A 155 9.05 11.12 -7.54
N GLY A 156 9.13 12.31 -6.94
CA GLY A 156 8.18 12.78 -5.94
C GLY A 156 6.76 12.93 -6.48
N LEU A 157 6.58 13.53 -7.65
CA LEU A 157 5.29 13.69 -8.30
C LEU A 157 4.68 12.35 -8.72
N ILE A 158 5.49 11.43 -9.25
CA ILE A 158 5.06 10.07 -9.61
C ILE A 158 4.60 9.33 -8.34
N GLY A 159 5.36 9.43 -7.24
CA GLY A 159 5.00 8.82 -5.96
C GLY A 159 3.68 9.36 -5.38
N LEU A 160 3.46 10.69 -5.44
CA LEU A 160 2.20 11.32 -5.05
C LEU A 160 1.03 10.83 -5.91
N LEU A 161 1.23 10.69 -7.22
CA LEU A 161 0.23 10.14 -8.13
C LEU A 161 -0.09 8.67 -7.79
N GLY A 162 0.92 7.88 -7.45
CA GLY A 162 0.76 6.51 -6.97
C GLY A 162 -0.09 6.44 -5.70
N ALA A 163 0.20 7.27 -4.70
CA ALA A 163 -0.58 7.38 -3.47
C ALA A 163 -2.04 7.81 -3.75
N TYR A 164 -2.25 8.72 -4.71
CA TYR A 164 -3.59 9.14 -5.11
C TYR A 164 -4.38 8.00 -5.76
N PHE A 165 -3.78 7.23 -6.66
CA PHE A 165 -4.41 6.05 -7.25
C PHE A 165 -4.73 4.99 -6.20
N ALA A 166 -3.84 4.76 -5.23
CA ALA A 166 -4.12 3.87 -4.10
C ALA A 166 -5.32 4.36 -3.28
N SER A 167 -5.44 5.68 -3.06
CA SER A 167 -6.59 6.25 -2.35
C SER A 167 -7.90 6.05 -3.12
N ILE A 168 -7.92 6.24 -4.44
CA ILE A 168 -9.10 5.92 -5.27
C ILE A 168 -9.44 4.42 -5.13
N GLY A 169 -8.46 3.53 -5.23
CA GLY A 169 -8.65 2.11 -5.01
C GLY A 169 -9.26 1.79 -3.65
N ASN A 170 -8.81 2.45 -2.59
CA ASN A 170 -9.37 2.33 -1.25
C ASN A 170 -10.85 2.77 -1.19
N MET A 171 -11.22 3.85 -1.89
CA MET A 171 -12.63 4.28 -1.99
C MET A 171 -13.48 3.25 -2.73
N ILE A 172 -12.99 2.70 -3.84
CA ILE A 172 -13.67 1.64 -4.59
C ILE A 172 -13.87 0.41 -3.69
N SER A 173 -12.81 -0.05 -3.00
CA SER A 173 -12.90 -1.19 -2.07
C SER A 173 -13.90 -0.93 -0.94
N GLN A 174 -13.92 0.27 -0.36
CA GLN A 174 -14.92 0.61 0.66
C GLN A 174 -16.34 0.61 0.09
N ALA A 175 -16.53 1.07 -1.14
CA ALA A 175 -17.82 1.06 -1.82
C ALA A 175 -18.31 -0.37 -2.13
N THR A 176 -17.41 -1.28 -2.54
CA THR A 176 -17.75 -2.69 -2.80
C THR A 176 -18.21 -3.39 -1.52
N GLN A 177 -17.52 -3.14 -0.42
CA GLN A 177 -17.88 -3.73 0.88
C GLN A 177 -19.19 -3.18 1.44
N LYS A 178 -19.51 -1.88 1.23
CA LYS A 178 -20.82 -1.32 1.53
C LYS A 178 -21.96 -1.97 0.73
N ARG A 179 -21.66 -2.58 -0.42
CA ARG A 179 -22.58 -3.38 -1.24
C ARG A 179 -22.55 -4.87 -0.91
N ASN A 180 -21.95 -5.24 0.24
CA ASN A 180 -21.78 -6.63 0.70
C ASN A 180 -20.98 -7.52 -0.27
N LEU A 181 -20.11 -6.96 -1.11
CA LEU A 181 -19.18 -7.75 -1.89
C LEU A 181 -18.03 -8.23 -0.99
N PRO A 182 -17.73 -9.54 -0.99
CA PRO A 182 -16.72 -10.10 -0.09
C PRO A 182 -15.31 -9.70 -0.53
N VAL A 183 -14.44 -9.44 0.45
CA VAL A 183 -13.09 -8.87 0.24
C VAL A 183 -12.20 -9.82 -0.53
N MET A 184 -12.21 -11.12 -0.22
CA MET A 184 -11.29 -12.09 -0.81
C MET A 184 -11.57 -12.30 -2.30
N GLU A 185 -12.83 -12.49 -2.67
CA GLU A 185 -13.25 -12.65 -4.06
C GLU A 185 -13.07 -11.36 -4.87
N THR A 186 -13.34 -10.22 -4.23
CA THR A 186 -13.07 -8.90 -4.83
C THR A 186 -11.58 -8.74 -5.11
N ASN A 187 -10.71 -9.09 -4.17
CA ASN A 187 -9.26 -9.03 -4.37
C ASN A 187 -8.79 -9.99 -5.48
N ALA A 188 -9.33 -11.22 -5.51
CA ALA A 188 -8.97 -12.22 -6.51
C ALA A 188 -9.20 -11.68 -7.93
N TRP A 189 -10.40 -11.18 -8.21
CA TRP A 189 -10.73 -10.61 -9.51
C TRP A 189 -9.98 -9.31 -9.79
N SER A 190 -9.81 -8.45 -8.80
CA SER A 190 -9.13 -7.17 -9.01
C SER A 190 -7.62 -7.35 -9.24
N MET A 191 -6.96 -8.29 -8.57
CA MET A 191 -5.56 -8.64 -8.85
C MET A 191 -5.40 -9.27 -10.24
N PHE A 192 -6.35 -10.12 -10.66
CA PHE A 192 -6.39 -10.67 -12.01
C PHE A 192 -6.46 -9.57 -13.08
N TYR A 193 -7.40 -8.62 -12.93
CA TYR A 193 -7.48 -7.47 -13.84
C TYR A 193 -6.26 -6.56 -13.76
N GLY A 194 -5.71 -6.36 -12.56
CA GLY A 194 -4.48 -5.60 -12.36
C GLY A 194 -3.30 -6.22 -13.11
N ALA A 195 -3.14 -7.54 -13.04
CA ALA A 195 -2.11 -8.26 -13.79
C ALA A 195 -2.30 -8.10 -15.31
N ILE A 196 -3.52 -8.31 -15.84
CA ILE A 196 -3.81 -8.13 -17.27
C ILE A 196 -3.48 -6.71 -17.72
N LEU A 197 -3.95 -5.69 -16.99
CA LEU A 197 -3.73 -4.29 -17.35
C LEU A 197 -2.24 -3.93 -17.32
N THR A 198 -1.50 -4.40 -16.31
CA THR A 198 -0.04 -4.16 -16.23
C THR A 198 0.68 -4.85 -17.39
N GLY A 199 0.31 -6.10 -17.71
CA GLY A 199 0.87 -6.82 -18.86
C GLY A 199 0.58 -6.12 -20.19
N LEU A 200 -0.65 -5.60 -20.40
CA LEU A 200 -1.00 -4.83 -21.59
C LEU A 200 -0.23 -3.51 -21.70
N ILE A 201 -0.03 -2.80 -20.58
CA ILE A 201 0.79 -1.59 -20.54
C ILE A 201 2.24 -1.92 -20.88
N SER A 202 2.80 -3.00 -20.33
CA SER A 202 4.16 -3.46 -20.62
C SER A 202 4.34 -3.80 -22.09
N LEU A 203 3.39 -4.52 -22.70
CA LEU A 203 3.38 -4.81 -24.13
C LEU A 203 3.30 -3.54 -24.98
N GLY A 204 2.41 -2.62 -24.61
CA GLY A 204 2.25 -1.33 -25.32
C GLY A 204 3.49 -0.43 -25.23
N ARG A 205 4.32 -0.60 -24.20
CA ARG A 205 5.62 0.09 -24.05
C ARG A 205 6.78 -0.66 -24.70
N GLY A 206 6.53 -1.81 -25.33
CA GLY A 206 7.57 -2.62 -25.96
C GLY A 206 8.52 -3.29 -24.97
N GLN A 207 8.11 -3.51 -23.72
CA GLN A 207 8.94 -4.18 -22.72
C GLN A 207 9.04 -5.66 -23.02
N GLU A 208 10.24 -6.21 -22.89
CA GLU A 208 10.49 -7.64 -23.04
C GLU A 208 10.11 -8.40 -21.75
N PHE A 209 9.41 -9.52 -21.91
CA PHE A 209 9.00 -10.37 -20.77
C PHE A 209 10.17 -11.30 -20.36
N THR A 210 11.22 -10.68 -19.84
CA THR A 210 12.36 -11.38 -19.27
C THR A 210 12.07 -11.83 -17.84
N ILE A 211 12.82 -12.80 -17.33
CA ILE A 211 12.78 -13.23 -15.92
C ILE A 211 14.21 -13.26 -15.40
N ASP A 212 14.41 -12.72 -14.21
CA ASP A 212 15.63 -12.87 -13.46
C ASP A 212 15.53 -14.12 -12.59
N LEU A 213 16.49 -15.05 -12.75
CA LEU A 213 16.53 -16.31 -12.01
C LEU A 213 17.42 -16.24 -10.77
N SER A 214 17.90 -15.05 -10.40
CA SER A 214 18.65 -14.87 -9.15
C SER A 214 17.80 -15.27 -7.95
N PHE A 215 18.46 -15.79 -6.91
CA PHE A 215 17.78 -16.23 -5.70
C PHE A 215 17.03 -15.05 -5.03
N GLU A 216 17.66 -13.89 -5.02
CA GLU A 216 17.13 -12.65 -4.43
C GLU A 216 15.87 -12.20 -5.15
N TYR A 217 15.89 -12.18 -6.49
CA TYR A 217 14.73 -11.79 -7.30
C TYR A 217 13.55 -12.74 -7.11
N ILE A 218 13.76 -14.04 -7.24
CA ILE A 218 12.68 -15.05 -7.12
C ILE A 218 12.10 -15.06 -5.70
N THR A 219 12.96 -15.02 -4.68
CA THR A 219 12.51 -15.04 -3.28
C THR A 219 11.70 -13.79 -2.93
N SER A 220 12.20 -12.62 -3.34
CA SER A 220 11.48 -11.36 -3.14
C SER A 220 10.17 -11.32 -3.92
N LEU A 221 10.14 -11.81 -5.16
CA LEU A 221 8.93 -11.90 -5.98
C LEU A 221 7.84 -12.75 -5.30
N LEU A 222 8.21 -13.94 -4.83
CA LEU A 222 7.28 -14.85 -4.12
C LEU A 222 6.81 -14.24 -2.80
N TYR A 223 7.71 -13.64 -2.04
CA TYR A 223 7.36 -12.95 -0.80
C TYR A 223 6.37 -11.80 -1.05
N LEU A 224 6.66 -10.94 -2.03
CA LEU A 224 5.82 -9.82 -2.41
C LEU A 224 4.46 -10.27 -2.95
N ALA A 225 4.42 -11.36 -3.73
CA ALA A 225 3.17 -11.89 -4.27
C ALA A 225 2.28 -12.48 -3.17
N ILE A 226 2.82 -13.34 -2.30
CA ILE A 226 2.03 -14.08 -1.32
C ILE A 226 1.74 -13.21 -0.10
N PHE A 227 2.77 -12.74 0.58
CA PHE A 227 2.61 -11.97 1.82
C PHE A 227 2.24 -10.52 1.52
N GLY A 228 3.03 -9.84 0.69
CA GLY A 228 2.85 -8.42 0.36
C GLY A 228 1.59 -8.10 -0.43
N SER A 229 1.07 -9.04 -1.22
CA SER A 229 -0.17 -8.86 -1.99
C SER A 229 -1.33 -9.63 -1.38
N VAL A 230 -1.35 -10.96 -1.38
CA VAL A 230 -2.55 -11.72 -0.99
C VAL A 230 -2.89 -11.48 0.48
N ILE A 231 -1.96 -11.73 1.40
CA ILE A 231 -2.24 -11.69 2.84
C ILE A 231 -2.40 -10.25 3.32
N ALA A 232 -1.50 -9.36 2.95
CA ALA A 232 -1.53 -7.98 3.43
C ALA A 232 -2.74 -7.20 2.90
N PHE A 233 -3.10 -7.33 1.61
CA PHE A 233 -4.30 -6.67 1.08
C PHE A 233 -5.59 -7.28 1.62
N TRP A 234 -5.65 -8.59 1.84
CA TRP A 234 -6.80 -9.18 2.54
C TRP A 234 -6.97 -8.58 3.93
N ALA A 235 -5.89 -8.47 4.71
CA ALA A 235 -5.93 -7.90 6.05
C ALA A 235 -6.30 -6.42 6.02
N TYR A 236 -5.61 -5.63 5.18
CA TYR A 236 -5.81 -4.19 5.07
C TYR A 236 -7.22 -3.82 4.56
N LEU A 237 -7.69 -4.45 3.48
CA LEU A 237 -8.99 -4.12 2.91
C LEU A 237 -10.14 -4.64 3.79
N THR A 238 -9.94 -5.75 4.52
CA THR A 238 -10.89 -6.18 5.56
C THR A 238 -10.96 -5.15 6.69
N LEU A 239 -9.81 -4.66 7.16
CA LEU A 239 -9.75 -3.60 8.16
C LEU A 239 -10.43 -2.32 7.65
N LEU A 240 -10.11 -1.92 6.41
CA LEU A 240 -10.67 -0.75 5.74
C LEU A 240 -12.21 -0.79 5.69
N GLY A 241 -12.77 -1.95 5.37
CA GLY A 241 -14.23 -2.13 5.37
C GLY A 241 -14.86 -1.99 6.76
N ARG A 242 -14.15 -2.41 7.81
CA ARG A 242 -14.65 -2.36 9.19
C ARG A 242 -14.56 -0.97 9.82
N ILE A 243 -13.49 -0.24 9.58
CA ILE A 243 -13.21 1.04 10.26
C ILE A 243 -13.19 2.26 9.33
N GLY A 244 -13.36 2.04 8.02
CA GLY A 244 -13.33 3.07 6.99
C GLY A 244 -11.91 3.37 6.49
N ALA A 245 -11.81 3.84 5.23
CA ALA A 245 -10.53 4.12 4.58
C ALA A 245 -9.72 5.21 5.28
N ASN A 246 -10.40 6.23 5.83
CA ASN A 246 -9.77 7.32 6.58
C ASN A 246 -9.01 6.84 7.82
N LYS A 247 -9.47 5.79 8.50
CA LYS A 247 -8.79 5.21 9.67
C LYS A 247 -7.81 4.10 9.26
N ALA A 248 -8.17 3.24 8.31
CA ALA A 248 -7.29 2.17 7.84
C ALA A 248 -6.00 2.72 7.20
N GLY A 249 -6.06 3.90 6.56
CA GLY A 249 -4.91 4.57 5.97
C GLY A 249 -3.75 4.83 6.94
N TYR A 250 -4.01 4.83 8.25
CA TYR A 250 -2.92 4.99 9.24
C TYR A 250 -1.95 3.82 9.29
N ALA A 251 -2.31 2.66 8.76
CA ALA A 251 -1.35 1.57 8.58
C ALA A 251 -0.16 2.02 7.70
N THR A 252 -0.40 2.89 6.71
CA THR A 252 0.65 3.41 5.82
C THR A 252 1.61 4.40 6.49
N ILE A 253 1.20 5.00 7.61
CA ILE A 253 2.09 5.85 8.42
C ILE A 253 2.91 4.99 9.40
N ALA A 254 2.41 3.82 9.78
CA ALA A 254 3.06 2.96 10.76
C ALA A 254 4.11 2.01 10.19
N PHE A 255 3.99 1.58 8.93
CA PHE A 255 4.95 0.61 8.39
C PHE A 255 6.40 1.13 8.23
N PRO A 256 6.71 2.42 7.99
CA PRO A 256 8.08 2.90 8.01
C PRO A 256 8.77 2.69 9.36
N VAL A 257 8.02 2.70 10.47
CA VAL A 257 8.57 2.37 11.81
C VAL A 257 9.11 0.95 11.84
N ILE A 258 8.38 0.01 11.24
CA ILE A 258 8.84 -1.39 11.14
C ILE A 258 10.06 -1.49 10.23
N ALA A 259 10.06 -0.80 9.10
CA ALA A 259 11.21 -0.78 8.20
C ALA A 259 12.48 -0.31 8.93
N ILE A 260 12.41 0.78 9.69
CA ILE A 260 13.54 1.30 10.48
C ILE A 260 13.97 0.31 11.57
N LEU A 261 13.03 -0.29 12.31
CA LEU A 261 13.38 -1.29 13.31
C LEU A 261 14.14 -2.48 12.69
N LEU A 262 13.75 -2.90 11.49
CA LEU A 262 14.48 -3.94 10.76
C LEU A 262 15.87 -3.47 10.33
N SER A 263 16.00 -2.23 9.84
CA SER A 263 17.31 -1.64 9.47
C SER A 263 18.23 -1.50 10.68
N VAL A 264 17.71 -1.15 11.86
CA VAL A 264 18.51 -1.11 13.11
C VAL A 264 18.98 -2.51 13.51
N LEU A 265 18.12 -3.53 13.37
CA LEU A 265 18.44 -4.88 13.81
C LEU A 265 19.36 -5.64 12.84
N PHE A 266 19.22 -5.43 11.54
CA PHE A 266 19.87 -6.24 10.50
C PHE A 266 20.90 -5.48 9.67
N GLU A 267 20.79 -4.15 9.56
CA GLU A 267 21.67 -3.32 8.74
C GLU A 267 22.60 -2.41 9.56
N GLY A 268 22.49 -2.48 10.92
CA GLY A 268 23.34 -1.70 11.82
C GLY A 268 23.07 -0.19 11.80
N LEU A 269 21.83 0.22 11.48
CA LEU A 269 21.43 1.63 11.52
C LEU A 269 21.50 2.15 12.97
N ASP A 270 22.23 3.25 13.18
CA ASP A 270 22.33 3.88 14.50
C ASP A 270 21.01 4.51 14.94
N MET A 271 20.58 4.19 16.15
CA MET A 271 19.39 4.76 16.77
C MET A 271 19.66 6.20 17.26
N THR A 272 19.42 7.16 16.40
CA THR A 272 19.59 8.59 16.73
C THR A 272 18.39 9.15 17.48
N ALA A 273 18.58 10.28 18.19
CA ALA A 273 17.49 10.95 18.92
C ALA A 273 16.32 11.39 18.00
N PRO A 274 16.55 11.99 16.81
CA PRO A 274 15.47 12.29 15.86
C PRO A 274 14.68 11.03 15.44
N LEU A 275 15.38 9.93 15.19
CA LEU A 275 14.78 8.66 14.81
C LEU A 275 13.83 8.15 15.90
N LEU A 276 14.31 8.10 17.14
CA LEU A 276 13.53 7.63 18.29
C LEU A 276 12.31 8.53 18.56
N ILE A 277 12.51 9.85 18.58
CA ILE A 277 11.41 10.81 18.81
C ILE A 277 10.36 10.69 17.70
N GLY A 278 10.79 10.63 16.44
CA GLY A 278 9.89 10.48 15.30
C GLY A 278 9.08 9.18 15.35
N MET A 279 9.70 8.05 15.72
CA MET A 279 9.01 6.78 15.97
C MET A 279 7.93 6.91 17.05
N ILE A 280 8.25 7.54 18.18
CA ILE A 280 7.27 7.77 19.25
C ILE A 280 6.11 8.63 18.75
N MET A 281 6.37 9.70 18.01
CA MET A 281 5.32 10.55 17.43
C MET A 281 4.40 9.77 16.49
N VAL A 282 4.94 8.92 15.62
CA VAL A 282 4.16 8.05 14.73
C VAL A 282 3.29 7.09 15.53
N LEU A 283 3.85 6.42 16.54
CA LEU A 283 3.11 5.47 17.37
C LEU A 283 2.00 6.16 18.18
N VAL A 284 2.28 7.31 18.80
CA VAL A 284 1.28 8.09 19.55
C VAL A 284 0.18 8.59 18.62
N GLY A 285 0.53 9.11 17.43
CA GLY A 285 -0.44 9.51 16.41
C GLY A 285 -1.38 8.37 16.03
N ASN A 286 -0.84 7.18 15.78
CA ASN A 286 -1.63 5.98 15.45
C ASN A 286 -2.51 5.51 16.62
N LEU A 287 -1.98 5.43 17.85
CA LEU A 287 -2.74 5.02 19.03
C LEU A 287 -3.92 5.94 19.32
N SER A 288 -3.76 7.24 19.11
CA SER A 288 -4.84 8.24 19.31
C SER A 288 -6.08 7.98 18.45
N ILE A 289 -5.94 7.18 17.38
CA ILE A 289 -6.98 6.90 16.40
C ILE A 289 -7.62 5.53 16.60
N ILE A 290 -6.82 4.53 16.99
CA ILE A 290 -7.29 3.15 17.18
C ILE A 290 -8.15 3.02 18.45
N HIS A 291 -7.89 3.84 19.47
CA HIS A 291 -8.49 3.76 20.81
C HIS A 291 -9.88 4.38 20.91
N ARG A 292 -10.79 4.23 19.96
CA ARG A 292 -12.14 4.74 20.16
C ARG A 292 -13.24 3.68 20.14
N ASN A 293 -13.97 3.64 21.32
CA ASN A 293 -15.30 3.07 21.54
C ASN A 293 -16.32 3.43 20.44
N PRO A 294 -17.19 2.48 20.07
CA PRO A 294 -18.27 2.69 19.11
C PRO A 294 -19.49 3.41 19.72
N ALA A 295 -19.31 4.43 20.50
CA ALA A 295 -20.41 5.20 21.09
C ALA A 295 -20.46 6.60 20.48
N VAL A 296 -20.90 6.75 19.26
CA VAL A 296 -21.69 7.87 18.68
C VAL A 296 -22.06 7.49 17.23
N ALA A 297 -22.99 6.58 17.10
CA ALA A 297 -23.73 6.36 15.86
C ALA A 297 -25.20 6.15 16.27
N ASP A 298 -25.79 7.15 16.87
CA ASP A 298 -27.25 7.24 16.93
C ASP A 298 -27.67 8.61 17.49
N THR A 299 -27.54 9.65 16.71
CA THR A 299 -28.37 10.87 16.87
C THR A 299 -28.36 11.63 15.56
N THR A 300 -29.12 11.18 14.58
CA THR A 300 -29.93 12.02 13.67
C THR A 300 -30.93 11.10 12.98
N ARG A 301 -32.11 11.01 13.62
CA ARG A 301 -33.35 10.73 12.91
C ARG A 301 -33.72 11.92 12.06
#